data_34ab573d9596ca4964ac1f3c16104a60
#
_entry.id   34ab573d9596ca4964ac1f3c16104a60
#
_cell.length_a   1.000
_cell.length_b   1.000
_cell.length_c   1.000
_cell.angle_alpha   90.00
_cell.angle_beta   90.00
_cell.angle_gamma   90.00
#
_symmetry.space_group_name_H-M   'P 1'
#
loop_
_entity.id
_entity.type
_entity.pdbx_description
1 polymer ?
#
loop_
_entity_poly.entity_id
_entity_poly.type
_entity_poly.pdbx_seq_one_letter_code
_entity_poly.pdbx_strand_id
1 'polypeptide(L)' 'MRRTVAIDIGLDKLQEFLLGMSPGDEVSVARAVEISGLDQERCDAVLSALMRAGLMMRLQHDAYVRCRLQVAEKQSA' A
#
# COMPACT_ATOMS: atom_id res chain seq x y z
N MET A 1 -16.20 14.12 12.79
CA MET A 1 -16.80 12.98 12.10
C MET A 1 -16.65 13.05 10.63
N ARG A 2 -17.02 14.14 10.03
CA ARG A 2 -16.93 14.25 8.57
C ARG A 2 -15.54 14.08 8.05
N ARG A 3 -14.59 14.64 8.77
CA ARG A 3 -13.22 14.52 8.33
C ARG A 3 -12.74 13.09 8.33
N THR A 4 -13.21 12.34 9.31
CA THR A 4 -12.85 10.94 9.41
C THR A 4 -13.37 10.17 8.21
N VAL A 5 -14.56 10.52 7.75
CA VAL A 5 -15.14 9.84 6.61
C VAL A 5 -14.29 10.07 5.37
N ALA A 6 -13.80 11.29 5.17
CA ALA A 6 -12.97 11.58 4.02
C ALA A 6 -11.67 10.78 4.05
N ILE A 7 -11.08 10.68 5.23
CA ILE A 7 -9.85 9.90 5.39
C ILE A 7 -10.13 8.43 5.12
N ASP A 8 -11.25 7.92 5.62
CA ASP A 8 -11.61 6.53 5.42
C ASP A 8 -11.79 6.21 3.94
N ILE A 9 -12.41 7.12 3.19
CA ILE A 9 -12.60 6.92 1.77
C ILE A 9 -11.25 6.87 1.06
N GLY A 10 -10.34 7.75 1.44
CA GLY A 10 -9.02 7.75 0.85
C GLY A 10 -8.26 6.48 1.15
N LEU A 11 -8.36 5.99 2.39
CA LEU A 11 -7.70 4.75 2.76
C LEU A 11 -8.29 3.57 1.99
N ASP A 12 -9.60 3.56 1.83
CA ASP A 12 -10.24 2.48 1.07
C ASP A 12 -9.76 2.46 -0.37
N LYS A 13 -9.70 3.63 -0.99
CA LYS A 13 -9.24 3.72 -2.36
C LYS A 13 -7.80 3.24 -2.49
N LEU A 14 -6.97 3.65 -1.57
CA LEU A 14 -5.57 3.27 -1.61
C LEU A 14 -5.43 1.77 -1.41
N GLN A 15 -6.13 1.21 -0.44
CA GLN A 15 -6.07 -0.21 -0.20
C GLN A 15 -6.55 -1.01 -1.39
N GLU A 16 -7.66 -0.60 -1.99
CA GLU A 16 -8.16 -1.29 -3.17
C GLU A 16 -7.14 -1.28 -4.29
N PHE A 17 -6.51 -0.13 -4.50
CA PHE A 17 -5.53 -0.03 -5.55
C PHE A 17 -4.34 -0.95 -5.27
N LEU A 18 -3.83 -0.90 -4.04
CA LEU A 18 -2.63 -1.67 -3.71
C LEU A 18 -2.90 -3.16 -3.73
N LEU A 19 -4.05 -3.58 -3.24
CA LEU A 19 -4.37 -5.01 -3.23
C LEU A 19 -4.69 -5.52 -4.61
N GLY A 20 -5.08 -4.64 -5.51
CA GLY A 20 -5.33 -5.03 -6.90
C GLY A 20 -4.08 -5.10 -7.75
N MET A 21 -2.95 -4.69 -7.22
CA MET A 21 -1.70 -4.75 -7.97
C MET A 21 -1.22 -6.19 -8.08
N SER A 22 -0.64 -6.50 -9.22
CA SER A 22 -0.06 -7.82 -9.42
C SER A 22 1.35 -7.84 -8.86
N PRO A 23 1.85 -9.00 -8.44
CA PRO A 23 3.24 -9.07 -8.00
C PRO A 23 4.17 -8.54 -9.08
N GLY A 24 5.07 -7.68 -8.68
CA GLY A 24 5.98 -7.03 -9.61
C GLY A 24 5.57 -5.65 -10.02
N ASP A 25 4.31 -5.28 -9.80
CA ASP A 25 3.86 -3.92 -10.11
C ASP A 25 4.46 -2.94 -9.11
N GLU A 26 4.77 -1.74 -9.58
CA GLU A 26 5.39 -0.73 -8.75
C GLU A 26 4.46 0.44 -8.52
N VAL A 27 4.62 1.09 -7.39
CA VAL A 27 3.87 2.28 -7.05
C VAL A 27 4.77 3.23 -6.28
N SER A 28 4.65 4.51 -6.58
CA SER A 28 5.37 5.54 -5.84
C SER A 28 4.46 6.15 -4.79
N VAL A 29 5.07 6.78 -3.80
CA VAL A 29 4.28 7.50 -2.80
C VAL A 29 3.49 8.61 -3.47
N ALA A 30 4.07 9.28 -4.46
CA ALA A 30 3.36 10.33 -5.17
C ALA A 30 2.11 9.79 -5.86
N ARG A 31 2.22 8.62 -6.44
CA ARG A 31 1.06 8.00 -7.08
C ARG A 31 -0.01 7.65 -6.06
N ALA A 32 0.42 7.15 -4.92
CA ALA A 32 -0.51 6.82 -3.85
C ALA A 32 -1.27 8.06 -3.37
N VAL A 33 -0.57 9.18 -3.29
CA VAL A 33 -1.22 10.44 -2.92
C VAL A 33 -2.28 10.81 -3.95
N GLU A 34 -1.95 10.68 -5.23
CA GLU A 34 -2.90 11.00 -6.28
C GLU A 34 -4.15 10.14 -6.22
N ILE A 35 -3.96 8.85 -6.00
CA ILE A 35 -5.07 7.91 -6.00
C ILE A 35 -5.98 8.11 -4.81
N SER A 36 -5.39 8.32 -3.64
CA SER A 36 -6.15 8.35 -2.41
C SER A 36 -6.60 9.75 -1.99
N GLY A 37 -5.86 10.76 -2.40
CA GLY A 37 -6.13 12.09 -1.90
C GLY A 37 -5.60 12.31 -0.49
N LEU A 38 -4.90 11.33 0.06
CA LEU A 38 -4.31 11.46 1.38
C LEU A 38 -2.96 12.16 1.27
N ASP A 39 -2.46 12.65 2.40
CA ASP A 39 -1.16 13.30 2.36
C ASP A 39 -0.07 12.25 2.26
N GLN A 40 1.13 12.72 2.01
CA GLN A 40 2.27 11.84 1.78
C GLN A 40 2.57 10.99 3.00
N GLU A 41 2.44 11.58 4.16
CA GLU A 41 2.74 10.88 5.40
C GLU A 41 1.84 9.66 5.60
N ARG A 42 0.55 9.83 5.33
CA ARG A 42 -0.38 8.73 5.48
C ARG A 42 -0.15 7.66 4.45
N CYS A 43 0.12 8.06 3.22
CA CYS A 43 0.40 7.09 2.17
C CYS A 43 1.65 6.29 2.49
N ASP A 44 2.67 6.96 2.97
CA ASP A 44 3.91 6.28 3.33
C ASP A 44 3.67 5.31 4.48
N ALA A 45 2.82 5.70 5.43
CA ALA A 45 2.51 4.82 6.55
C ALA A 45 1.80 3.56 6.08
N VAL A 46 0.88 3.69 5.14
CA VAL A 46 0.17 2.53 4.61
C VAL A 46 1.14 1.61 3.87
N LEU A 47 1.96 2.19 3.01
CA LEU A 47 2.91 1.40 2.25
C LEU A 47 3.92 0.71 3.18
N SER A 48 4.37 1.42 4.20
CA SER A 48 5.29 0.83 5.17
C SER A 48 4.65 -0.32 5.93
N ALA A 49 3.38 -0.17 6.27
CA ALA A 49 2.67 -1.24 6.96
C ALA A 49 2.57 -2.48 6.08
N LEU A 50 2.29 -2.28 4.80
CA LEU A 50 2.23 -3.41 3.87
C LEU A 50 3.60 -4.04 3.68
N MET A 51 4.64 -3.23 3.72
CA MET A 51 6.00 -3.76 3.64
C MET A 51 6.30 -4.65 4.82
N ARG A 52 5.92 -4.21 6.02
CA ARG A 52 6.15 -5.03 7.21
C ARG A 52 5.33 -6.31 7.19
N ALA A 53 4.19 -6.27 6.51
CA ALA A 53 3.36 -7.46 6.38
C ALA A 53 3.83 -8.40 5.27
N GLY A 54 4.84 -7.99 4.52
CA GLY A 54 5.37 -8.85 3.46
C GLY A 54 4.66 -8.73 2.14
N LEU A 55 3.74 -7.79 2.01
CA LEU A 55 2.99 -7.61 0.78
C LEU A 55 3.65 -6.64 -0.20
N MET A 56 4.51 -5.79 0.30
CA MET A 56 5.22 -4.81 -0.50
C MET A 56 6.69 -4.82 -0.14
N MET A 57 7.53 -4.40 -1.07
CA MET A 57 8.95 -4.25 -0.82
C MET A 57 9.37 -2.87 -1.28
N ARG A 58 10.23 -2.23 -0.51
CA ARG A 58 10.70 -0.91 -0.86
C ARG A 58 11.82 -1.00 -1.87
N LEU A 59 11.67 -0.30 -2.98
CA LEU A 59 12.70 -0.27 -4.01
C LEU A 59 13.63 0.91 -3.83
N GLN A 60 13.04 2.08 -3.63
CA GLN A 60 13.76 3.31 -3.40
C GLN A 60 13.04 4.02 -2.29
N HIS A 61 13.54 5.15 -1.86
CA HIS A 61 12.95 5.79 -0.70
C HIS A 61 11.49 6.18 -0.90
N ASP A 62 11.02 6.30 -2.14
CA ASP A 62 9.63 6.65 -2.37
C ASP A 62 8.92 5.71 -3.34
N ALA A 63 9.47 4.54 -3.57
CA ALA A 63 8.88 3.59 -4.52
C ALA A 63 8.81 2.20 -3.90
N TYR A 64 7.70 1.52 -4.16
CA TYR A 64 7.46 0.19 -3.61
C TYR A 64 7.01 -0.74 -4.73
N VAL A 65 7.24 -2.03 -4.54
CA VAL A 65 6.82 -3.05 -5.48
C VAL A 65 5.95 -4.06 -4.75
N ARG A 66 4.91 -4.53 -5.44
CA ARG A 66 4.00 -5.51 -4.89
C ARG A 66 4.67 -6.87 -4.87
N CYS A 67 4.65 -7.53 -3.73
CA CYS A 67 5.27 -8.83 -3.57
C CYS A 67 4.22 -9.91 -3.60
N ARG A 68 4.64 -11.11 -3.96
CA ARG A 68 3.78 -12.26 -3.87
C ARG A 68 3.66 -12.68 -2.42
N LEU A 69 2.46 -12.96 -2.00
CA LEU A 69 2.23 -13.42 -0.65
C LEU A 69 2.63 -14.88 -0.56
N GLN A 70 3.59 -15.20 0.30
CA GLN A 70 4.10 -16.55 0.38
C GLN A 70 4.00 -17.17 1.75
N VAL A 71 3.50 -16.41 2.67
CA VAL A 71 3.50 -16.87 4.04
C VAL A 71 2.75 -18.16 4.23
N ALA A 72 1.62 -18.26 3.56
CA ALA A 72 0.75 -19.41 3.75
C ALA A 72 1.44 -20.71 3.38
N GLU A 73 2.06 -20.73 2.25
CA GLU A 73 2.64 -21.99 1.86
C GLU A 73 3.85 -22.33 2.68
N LYS A 74 4.52 -21.36 3.19
CA LYS A 74 5.61 -21.68 4.05
C LYS A 74 5.17 -22.32 5.31
N GLN A 75 4.09 -21.81 5.84
CA GLN A 75 3.59 -22.34 7.07
C GLN A 75 3.14 -23.75 6.92
N SER A 76 2.57 -24.06 5.81
CA SER A 76 2.06 -25.40 5.66
C SER A 76 3.16 -26.40 5.57
N ALA A 77 4.31 -25.98 5.22
CA ALA A 77 5.39 -26.91 5.23
C ALA A 77 5.81 -27.20 6.63
#